data_324debd06f5ca623f23352ada1b67920
#
_entry.id   324debd06f5ca623f23352ada1b67920
#
_cell.length_a   1.000
_cell.length_b   1.000
_cell.length_c   1.000
_cell.angle_alpha   90.00
_cell.angle_beta   90.00
_cell.angle_gamma   90.00
#
_symmetry.space_group_name_H-M   'P 1'
#
loop_
_entity.id
_entity.type
_entity.pdbx_description
1 polymer ?
#
loop_
_entity_poly.entity_id
_entity_poly.type
_entity_poly.pdbx_seq_one_letter_code
_entity_poly.pdbx_strand_id
1 'polypeptide(L)'
;MRVGRTVRAWIVASAVAPLLVGCVTVAEFRKLERDVRKIESGGAATGSEERTRLADLAARLDSIEGEIERVNGRLEVAEHRVDQALKEASAARAEASAAAASAAASESQEGAPPAPDEGAGGASSREVEAYRAARTAWSQGDAEACIDRFRNFLQTYASSTYAENASYWMADCYFKRGDYKTAVLRFDDVVARYPTGKRAPDALYRQGEALLHLGPGYGRAAGKAFERVIQEYPDSARAPEAKKQLELLGSG
;
A
#
# COMPACT_ATOMS: atom_id res chain seq x y z
N MET A 1 -33.49 34.99 90.69
CA MET A 1 -32.61 34.15 89.90
C MET A 1 -32.85 34.46 88.45
N ARG A 2 -31.93 35.15 87.78
CA ARG A 2 -32.06 35.68 86.43
C ARG A 2 -31.02 34.94 85.53
N VAL A 3 -31.42 33.93 84.82
CA VAL A 3 -30.65 33.33 83.75
C VAL A 3 -31.65 32.98 82.64
N GLY A 4 -31.82 33.83 81.66
CA GLY A 4 -32.79 33.52 80.62
C GLY A 4 -32.93 34.52 79.48
N ARG A 5 -32.06 35.54 79.40
CA ARG A 5 -32.26 36.62 78.41
C ARG A 5 -31.12 36.77 77.37
N THR A 6 -30.02 36.04 77.47
CA THR A 6 -28.85 36.23 76.58
C THR A 6 -28.72 35.17 75.49
N VAL A 7 -29.49 34.07 75.52
CA VAL A 7 -29.39 32.97 74.51
C VAL A 7 -30.27 33.23 73.27
N ARG A 8 -31.31 34.10 73.38
CA ARG A 8 -32.19 34.41 72.21
C ARG A 8 -31.68 35.46 71.26
N ALA A 9 -30.66 36.23 71.63
CA ALA A 9 -30.11 37.29 70.78
C ALA A 9 -29.02 36.75 69.79
N TRP A 10 -28.45 35.58 70.07
CA TRP A 10 -27.40 35.01 69.24
C TRP A 10 -27.91 34.08 68.09
N ILE A 11 -29.15 33.60 68.22
CA ILE A 11 -29.72 32.69 67.19
C ILE A 11 -30.25 33.44 65.96
N VAL A 12 -30.62 34.72 66.14
CA VAL A 12 -31.15 35.55 65.04
C VAL A 12 -30.05 36.17 64.19
N ALA A 13 -28.83 36.33 64.73
CA ALA A 13 -27.69 36.85 63.95
C ALA A 13 -26.99 35.80 63.03
N SER A 14 -27.20 34.51 63.33
CA SER A 14 -26.55 33.42 62.57
C SER A 14 -27.34 32.92 61.33
N ALA A 15 -28.65 33.33 61.22
CA ALA A 15 -29.52 32.84 60.10
C ALA A 15 -29.56 33.79 58.88
N VAL A 16 -28.95 34.97 58.97
CA VAL A 16 -28.91 35.90 57.81
C VAL A 16 -27.63 35.90 57.02
N ALA A 17 -26.56 35.22 57.47
CA ALA A 17 -25.26 35.17 56.80
C ALA A 17 -25.15 34.24 55.55
N PRO A 18 -25.94 33.18 55.37
CA PRO A 18 -25.78 32.31 54.18
C PRO A 18 -26.52 32.78 52.92
N LEU A 19 -27.29 33.87 52.97
CA LEU A 19 -28.05 34.33 51.78
C LEU A 19 -27.30 35.34 50.90
N LEU A 20 -26.04 35.67 51.20
CA LEU A 20 -25.23 36.61 50.41
C LEU A 20 -24.18 35.96 49.54
N VAL A 21 -24.08 34.61 49.48
CA VAL A 21 -23.05 33.90 48.68
C VAL A 21 -23.57 33.43 47.30
N GLY A 22 -24.75 33.88 46.89
CA GLY A 22 -25.37 33.43 45.64
C GLY A 22 -25.68 34.52 44.60
N CYS A 23 -25.27 35.76 44.81
CA CYS A 23 -25.47 36.79 43.78
C CYS A 23 -24.28 36.79 42.81
N VAL A 24 -24.37 35.99 41.72
CA VAL A 24 -23.58 36.24 40.50
C VAL A 24 -23.80 37.69 40.15
N THR A 25 -22.76 38.50 40.20
CA THR A 25 -22.87 39.92 39.89
C THR A 25 -23.25 40.07 38.40
N VAL A 26 -24.05 41.07 38.08
CA VAL A 26 -24.43 41.37 36.68
C VAL A 26 -23.21 41.50 35.77
N ALA A 27 -22.07 41.87 36.36
CA ALA A 27 -20.78 41.92 35.66
C ALA A 27 -20.24 40.53 35.29
N GLU A 28 -20.35 39.53 36.16
CA GLU A 28 -19.92 38.16 35.87
C GLU A 28 -20.88 37.48 34.89
N PHE A 29 -22.17 37.73 34.97
CA PHE A 29 -23.14 37.26 33.98
C PHE A 29 -22.86 37.84 32.59
N ARG A 30 -22.57 39.11 32.44
CA ARG A 30 -22.16 39.74 31.18
C ARG A 30 -20.81 39.25 30.67
N LYS A 31 -19.92 38.86 31.55
CA LYS A 31 -18.64 38.21 31.13
C LYS A 31 -18.89 36.82 30.57
N LEU A 32 -19.69 36.01 31.25
CA LEU A 32 -20.07 34.68 30.79
C LEU A 32 -20.81 34.72 29.44
N GLU A 33 -21.74 35.67 29.29
CA GLU A 33 -22.46 35.87 28.02
C GLU A 33 -21.51 36.26 26.85
N ARG A 34 -20.48 37.05 27.13
CA ARG A 34 -19.44 37.36 26.13
C ARG A 34 -18.56 36.17 25.81
N ASP A 35 -18.20 35.38 26.80
CA ASP A 35 -17.37 34.18 26.59
C ASP A 35 -18.14 33.09 25.83
N VAL A 36 -19.45 32.91 26.10
CA VAL A 36 -20.34 32.02 25.33
C VAL A 36 -20.45 32.49 23.87
N ARG A 37 -20.69 33.75 23.60
CA ARG A 37 -20.73 34.29 22.22
C ARG A 37 -19.39 34.11 21.49
N LYS A 38 -18.26 34.22 22.21
CA LYS A 38 -16.93 34.01 21.65
C LYS A 38 -16.69 32.54 21.31
N ILE A 39 -17.21 31.62 22.11
CA ILE A 39 -17.16 30.17 21.83
C ILE A 39 -18.08 29.83 20.64
N GLU A 40 -19.28 30.37 20.60
CA GLU A 40 -20.24 30.18 19.51
C GLU A 40 -19.69 30.73 18.16
N SER A 41 -19.08 31.92 18.16
CA SER A 41 -18.48 32.50 16.96
C SER A 41 -17.20 31.79 16.55
N GLY A 42 -16.39 31.32 17.49
CA GLY A 42 -15.19 30.50 17.22
C GLY A 42 -15.55 29.10 16.71
N GLY A 43 -16.58 28.48 17.28
CA GLY A 43 -17.06 27.16 16.83
C GLY A 43 -17.68 27.17 15.41
N ALA A 44 -18.33 28.28 15.04
CA ALA A 44 -18.88 28.44 13.69
C ALA A 44 -17.78 28.62 12.64
N ALA A 45 -16.68 29.30 12.97
CA ALA A 45 -15.55 29.49 12.06
C ALA A 45 -14.75 28.19 11.84
N THR A 46 -14.45 27.44 12.91
CA THR A 46 -13.81 26.10 12.83
C THR A 46 -14.68 25.09 12.08
N GLY A 47 -15.98 25.08 12.31
CA GLY A 47 -16.90 24.20 11.59
C GLY A 47 -17.01 24.53 10.09
N SER A 48 -16.81 25.79 9.67
CA SER A 48 -16.79 26.16 8.25
C SER A 48 -15.48 25.72 7.57
N GLU A 49 -14.33 25.86 8.24
CA GLU A 49 -13.03 25.38 7.73
C GLU A 49 -12.98 23.88 7.60
N GLU A 50 -13.51 23.14 8.59
CA GLU A 50 -13.59 21.68 8.51
C GLU A 50 -14.49 21.21 7.37
N ARG A 51 -15.63 21.85 7.14
CA ARG A 51 -16.50 21.54 6.01
C ARG A 51 -15.82 21.81 4.67
N THR A 52 -15.06 22.89 4.57
CA THR A 52 -14.29 23.21 3.36
C THR A 52 -13.19 22.18 3.10
N ARG A 53 -12.48 21.74 4.15
CA ARG A 53 -11.47 20.68 4.04
C ARG A 53 -12.09 19.33 3.65
N LEU A 54 -13.24 18.98 4.22
CA LEU A 54 -13.98 17.76 3.84
C LEU A 54 -14.44 17.82 2.39
N ALA A 55 -14.92 18.98 1.91
CA ALA A 55 -15.31 19.15 0.51
C ALA A 55 -14.10 19.06 -0.43
N ASP A 56 -12.94 19.64 -0.06
CA ASP A 56 -11.69 19.50 -0.83
C ASP A 56 -11.20 18.05 -0.89
N LEU A 57 -11.28 17.34 0.25
CA LEU A 57 -10.93 15.90 0.31
C LEU A 57 -11.88 15.06 -0.56
N ALA A 58 -13.19 15.33 -0.52
CA ALA A 58 -14.16 14.64 -1.36
C ALA A 58 -13.87 14.88 -2.85
N ALA A 59 -13.61 16.13 -3.25
CA ALA A 59 -13.25 16.45 -4.63
C ALA A 59 -11.95 15.77 -5.09
N ARG A 60 -10.96 15.63 -4.18
CA ARG A 60 -9.72 14.87 -4.48
C ARG A 60 -9.97 13.38 -4.61
N LEU A 61 -10.86 12.80 -3.79
CA LEU A 61 -11.25 11.39 -3.92
C LEU A 61 -11.94 11.14 -5.27
N ASP A 62 -12.91 11.97 -5.66
CA ASP A 62 -13.56 11.87 -6.96
C ASP A 62 -12.56 11.97 -8.12
N SER A 63 -11.55 12.87 -8.00
CA SER A 63 -10.48 13.00 -8.99
C SER A 63 -9.61 11.75 -9.08
N ILE A 64 -9.25 11.15 -7.93
CA ILE A 64 -8.46 9.92 -7.87
C ILE A 64 -9.25 8.74 -8.44
N GLU A 65 -10.54 8.62 -8.12
CA GLU A 65 -11.42 7.60 -8.70
C GLU A 65 -11.47 7.72 -10.23
N GLY A 66 -11.63 8.92 -10.75
CA GLY A 66 -11.60 9.17 -12.20
C GLY A 66 -10.24 8.87 -12.85
N GLU A 67 -9.13 9.05 -12.14
CA GLU A 67 -7.79 8.66 -12.61
C GLU A 67 -7.63 7.14 -12.61
N ILE A 68 -8.12 6.45 -11.58
CA ILE A 68 -8.11 4.99 -11.49
C ILE A 68 -8.90 4.38 -12.66
N GLU A 69 -10.11 4.88 -12.94
CA GLU A 69 -10.92 4.41 -14.08
C GLU A 69 -10.20 4.61 -15.42
N ARG A 70 -9.56 5.78 -15.58
CA ARG A 70 -8.80 6.09 -16.81
C ARG A 70 -7.58 5.19 -16.96
N VAL A 71 -6.87 4.90 -15.87
CA VAL A 71 -5.72 3.98 -15.87
C VAL A 71 -6.18 2.55 -16.16
N ASN A 72 -7.29 2.10 -15.56
CA ASN A 72 -7.85 0.79 -15.82
C ASN A 72 -8.28 0.64 -17.28
N GLY A 73 -8.98 1.64 -17.85
CA GLY A 73 -9.34 1.61 -19.26
C GLY A 73 -8.12 1.58 -20.20
N ARG A 74 -7.04 2.28 -19.87
CA ARG A 74 -5.77 2.21 -20.62
C ARG A 74 -5.10 0.85 -20.47
N LEU A 75 -5.21 0.22 -19.32
CA LEU A 75 -4.68 -1.12 -19.07
C LEU A 75 -5.40 -2.16 -19.91
N GLU A 76 -6.73 -2.14 -19.94
CA GLU A 76 -7.54 -3.03 -20.79
C GLU A 76 -7.18 -2.88 -22.28
N VAL A 77 -7.04 -1.64 -22.77
CA VAL A 77 -6.62 -1.40 -24.15
C VAL A 77 -5.21 -1.91 -24.41
N ALA A 78 -4.29 -1.76 -23.46
CA ALA A 78 -2.92 -2.26 -23.57
C ALA A 78 -2.88 -3.80 -23.54
N GLU A 79 -3.67 -4.42 -22.66
CA GLU A 79 -3.82 -5.88 -22.61
C GLU A 79 -4.38 -6.43 -23.93
N HIS A 80 -5.44 -5.82 -24.46
CA HIS A 80 -6.02 -6.22 -25.73
C HIS A 80 -5.03 -6.10 -26.90
N ARG A 81 -4.22 -5.02 -26.95
CA ARG A 81 -3.17 -4.86 -27.97
C ARG A 81 -2.07 -5.91 -27.86
N VAL A 82 -1.68 -6.25 -26.62
CA VAL A 82 -0.70 -7.31 -26.38
C VAL A 82 -1.24 -8.66 -26.81
N ASP A 83 -2.50 -8.96 -26.53
CA ASP A 83 -3.15 -10.21 -26.95
C ASP A 83 -3.27 -10.28 -28.48
N GLN A 84 -3.58 -9.18 -29.12
CA GLN A 84 -3.64 -9.11 -30.58
C GLN A 84 -2.26 -9.30 -31.20
N ALA A 85 -1.24 -8.62 -30.70
CA ALA A 85 0.13 -8.77 -31.16
C ALA A 85 0.67 -10.20 -30.95
N LEU A 86 0.29 -10.86 -29.85
CA LEU A 86 0.65 -12.27 -29.61
C LEU A 86 -0.04 -13.23 -30.58
N LYS A 87 -1.32 -12.98 -30.92
CA LYS A 87 -2.04 -13.78 -31.93
C LYS A 87 -1.39 -13.61 -33.30
N GLU A 88 -1.06 -12.39 -33.70
CA GLU A 88 -0.37 -12.10 -34.96
C GLU A 88 1.03 -12.73 -34.99
N ALA A 89 1.81 -12.61 -33.91
CA ALA A 89 3.12 -13.25 -33.83
C ALA A 89 3.04 -14.78 -33.84
N SER A 90 2.03 -15.37 -33.20
CA SER A 90 1.83 -16.84 -33.23
C SER A 90 1.41 -17.33 -34.62
N ALA A 91 0.54 -16.58 -35.32
CA ALA A 91 0.14 -16.88 -36.67
C ALA A 91 1.32 -16.79 -37.65
N ALA A 92 2.13 -15.71 -37.59
CA ALA A 92 3.33 -15.54 -38.41
C ALA A 92 4.37 -16.65 -38.14
N ARG A 93 4.49 -17.09 -36.87
CA ARG A 93 5.40 -18.22 -36.54
C ARG A 93 4.88 -19.55 -37.04
N ALA A 94 3.58 -19.79 -37.07
CA ALA A 94 2.94 -20.96 -37.64
C ALA A 94 3.15 -20.98 -39.17
N GLU A 95 2.98 -19.86 -39.84
CA GLU A 95 3.25 -19.73 -41.30
C GLU A 95 4.73 -19.95 -41.60
N ALA A 96 5.65 -19.35 -40.84
CA ALA A 96 7.10 -19.57 -41.00
C ALA A 96 7.49 -21.04 -40.76
N SER A 97 6.89 -21.71 -39.76
CA SER A 97 7.15 -23.14 -39.52
C SER A 97 6.59 -24.04 -40.62
N ALA A 98 5.41 -23.69 -41.17
CA ALA A 98 4.83 -24.40 -42.32
C ALA A 98 5.66 -24.21 -43.60
N ALA A 99 6.17 -23.00 -43.84
CA ALA A 99 7.09 -22.71 -44.93
C ALA A 99 8.44 -23.46 -44.80
N ALA A 100 8.99 -23.50 -43.57
CA ALA A 100 10.21 -24.28 -43.26
C ALA A 100 10.00 -25.80 -43.44
N ALA A 101 8.83 -26.31 -43.01
CA ALA A 101 8.48 -27.72 -43.21
C ALA A 101 8.30 -28.07 -44.68
N SER A 102 7.73 -27.17 -45.50
CA SER A 102 7.62 -27.37 -46.95
C SER A 102 8.96 -27.30 -47.66
N ALA A 103 9.88 -26.46 -47.20
CA ALA A 103 11.27 -26.40 -47.72
C ALA A 103 12.08 -27.63 -47.29
N ALA A 104 11.92 -28.15 -46.08
CA ALA A 104 12.57 -29.35 -45.58
C ALA A 104 12.06 -30.65 -46.27
N ALA A 105 10.81 -30.67 -46.74
CA ALA A 105 10.24 -31.78 -47.48
C ALA A 105 10.85 -31.92 -48.90
N SER A 106 11.47 -30.87 -49.43
CA SER A 106 12.18 -30.88 -50.71
C SER A 106 13.64 -31.29 -50.59
N GLU A 107 14.22 -31.38 -49.39
CA GLU A 107 15.62 -31.76 -49.12
C GLU A 107 15.77 -33.03 -48.26
N SER A 108 14.79 -33.94 -48.30
CA SER A 108 14.86 -35.20 -47.54
C SER A 108 15.85 -36.18 -48.13
N GLN A 109 17.11 -36.03 -47.80
CA GLN A 109 18.05 -37.14 -47.58
C GLN A 109 19.21 -36.68 -46.69
N GLU A 110 19.35 -37.43 -45.57
CA GLU A 110 20.54 -37.58 -44.74
C GLU A 110 20.75 -36.62 -43.56
N GLY A 111 20.61 -37.14 -42.33
CA GLY A 111 21.19 -36.59 -41.09
C GLY A 111 20.19 -36.32 -39.97
N ALA A 112 20.29 -37.07 -38.87
CA ALA A 112 19.51 -36.90 -37.65
C ALA A 112 19.60 -35.45 -37.08
N PRO A 113 18.50 -34.91 -36.60
CA PRO A 113 18.48 -33.53 -36.07
C PRO A 113 19.15 -33.44 -34.72
N PRO A 114 20.00 -32.42 -34.48
CA PRO A 114 20.37 -32.04 -33.12
C PRO A 114 19.18 -31.43 -32.38
N ALA A 115 19.10 -31.66 -31.08
CA ALA A 115 18.12 -31.09 -30.21
C ALA A 115 18.05 -29.55 -30.35
N PRO A 116 16.87 -28.93 -30.24
CA PRO A 116 16.76 -27.47 -30.37
C PRO A 116 17.51 -26.78 -29.24
N ASP A 117 18.54 -26.06 -29.67
CA ASP A 117 19.25 -25.09 -28.84
C ASP A 117 18.25 -23.98 -28.41
N GLU A 118 17.86 -23.98 -27.14
CA GLU A 118 17.08 -22.90 -26.56
C GLU A 118 17.99 -21.66 -26.38
N GLY A 119 18.33 -21.03 -27.47
CA GLY A 119 19.15 -19.83 -27.56
C GLY A 119 18.31 -18.56 -27.59
N ALA A 120 18.46 -17.79 -26.55
CA ALA A 120 18.40 -16.34 -26.46
C ALA A 120 17.05 -15.61 -26.62
N GLY A 121 16.47 -15.20 -25.50
CA GLY A 121 16.02 -13.80 -25.35
C GLY A 121 14.54 -13.48 -25.51
N GLY A 122 13.65 -14.42 -25.77
CA GLY A 122 12.21 -14.19 -25.77
C GLY A 122 11.49 -15.18 -24.87
N ALA A 123 10.67 -14.67 -23.91
CA ALA A 123 9.84 -15.54 -23.10
C ALA A 123 8.94 -16.41 -23.96
N SER A 124 8.91 -17.72 -23.73
CA SER A 124 8.05 -18.64 -24.48
C SER A 124 6.58 -18.31 -24.24
N SER A 125 5.69 -18.62 -25.17
CA SER A 125 4.24 -18.39 -25.00
C SER A 125 3.71 -19.03 -23.71
N ARG A 126 4.21 -20.21 -23.34
CA ARG A 126 3.84 -20.92 -22.10
C ARG A 126 4.32 -20.18 -20.85
N GLU A 127 5.49 -19.59 -20.89
CA GLU A 127 6.06 -18.78 -19.81
C GLU A 127 5.21 -17.53 -19.53
N VAL A 128 4.87 -16.80 -20.60
CA VAL A 128 4.00 -15.61 -20.52
C VAL A 128 2.62 -15.97 -19.96
N GLU A 129 2.03 -17.08 -20.43
CA GLU A 129 0.74 -17.57 -19.96
C GLU A 129 0.79 -17.96 -18.47
N ALA A 130 1.80 -18.70 -18.06
CA ALA A 130 1.99 -19.09 -16.65
C ALA A 130 2.16 -17.85 -15.76
N TYR A 131 2.93 -16.85 -16.18
CA TYR A 131 3.10 -15.60 -15.44
C TYR A 131 1.78 -14.83 -15.35
N ARG A 132 1.02 -14.71 -16.45
CA ARG A 132 -0.29 -14.05 -16.47
C ARG A 132 -1.30 -14.73 -15.55
N ALA A 133 -1.37 -16.07 -15.58
CA ALA A 133 -2.24 -16.84 -14.71
C ALA A 133 -1.92 -16.60 -13.22
N ALA A 134 -0.64 -16.48 -12.86
CA ALA A 134 -0.21 -16.14 -11.52
C ALA A 134 -0.61 -14.68 -11.14
N ARG A 135 -0.44 -13.74 -12.07
CA ARG A 135 -0.85 -12.33 -11.89
C ARG A 135 -2.37 -12.18 -11.72
N THR A 136 -3.15 -12.95 -12.46
CA THR A 136 -4.61 -12.97 -12.33
C THR A 136 -5.03 -13.42 -10.93
N ALA A 137 -4.44 -14.50 -10.38
CA ALA A 137 -4.71 -14.93 -9.01
C ALA A 137 -4.36 -13.83 -7.99
N TRP A 138 -3.26 -13.09 -8.21
CA TRP A 138 -2.89 -11.94 -7.38
C TRP A 138 -3.96 -10.83 -7.41
N SER A 139 -4.44 -10.46 -8.61
CA SER A 139 -5.46 -9.39 -8.77
C SER A 139 -6.82 -9.78 -8.22
N GLN A 140 -7.16 -11.05 -8.25
CA GLN A 140 -8.38 -11.61 -7.66
C GLN A 140 -8.31 -11.75 -6.13
N GLY A 141 -7.15 -11.52 -5.52
CA GLY A 141 -6.96 -11.66 -4.08
C GLY A 141 -6.86 -13.12 -3.61
N ASP A 142 -6.79 -14.08 -4.52
CA ASP A 142 -6.58 -15.49 -4.19
C ASP A 142 -5.10 -15.72 -3.84
N ALA A 143 -4.79 -15.51 -2.57
CA ALA A 143 -3.41 -15.55 -2.10
C ALA A 143 -2.79 -16.95 -2.20
N GLU A 144 -3.55 -18.01 -1.99
CA GLU A 144 -3.05 -19.39 -2.10
C GLU A 144 -2.72 -19.74 -3.56
N ALA A 145 -3.67 -19.56 -4.48
CA ALA A 145 -3.42 -19.79 -5.89
C ALA A 145 -2.28 -18.90 -6.42
N CYS A 146 -2.19 -17.67 -5.94
CA CYS A 146 -1.11 -16.74 -6.29
C CYS A 146 0.26 -17.30 -5.90
N ILE A 147 0.43 -17.71 -4.64
CA ILE A 147 1.68 -18.29 -4.12
C ILE A 147 2.07 -19.53 -4.91
N ASP A 148 1.12 -20.45 -5.12
CA ASP A 148 1.40 -21.71 -5.79
C ASP A 148 1.77 -21.50 -7.26
N ARG A 149 1.06 -20.64 -7.98
CA ARG A 149 1.34 -20.34 -9.39
C ARG A 149 2.69 -19.63 -9.56
N PHE A 150 3.04 -18.64 -8.73
CA PHE A 150 4.35 -18.01 -8.81
C PHE A 150 5.48 -18.93 -8.39
N ARG A 151 5.26 -19.81 -7.40
CA ARG A 151 6.23 -20.84 -7.02
C ARG A 151 6.51 -21.78 -8.19
N ASN A 152 5.47 -22.32 -8.83
CA ASN A 152 5.61 -23.17 -9.99
C ASN A 152 6.31 -22.45 -11.15
N PHE A 153 5.94 -21.18 -11.39
CA PHE A 153 6.60 -20.35 -12.40
C PHE A 153 8.10 -20.23 -12.14
N LEU A 154 8.51 -19.89 -10.92
CA LEU A 154 9.91 -19.73 -10.55
C LEU A 154 10.71 -21.04 -10.58
N GLN A 155 10.05 -22.17 -10.34
CA GLN A 155 10.67 -23.50 -10.47
C GLN A 155 10.86 -23.90 -11.94
N THR A 156 9.87 -23.61 -12.78
CA THR A 156 9.89 -24.00 -14.21
C THR A 156 10.71 -23.06 -15.06
N TYR A 157 10.69 -21.76 -14.74
CA TYR A 157 11.28 -20.68 -15.53
C TYR A 157 12.26 -19.84 -14.70
N ALA A 158 13.22 -20.50 -14.05
CA ALA A 158 14.15 -19.85 -13.10
C ALA A 158 15.01 -18.73 -13.74
N SER A 159 15.33 -18.87 -15.04
CA SER A 159 16.12 -17.90 -15.81
C SER A 159 15.27 -16.90 -16.60
N SER A 160 13.96 -16.89 -16.38
CA SER A 160 13.03 -16.00 -17.06
C SER A 160 13.34 -14.52 -16.78
N THR A 161 13.12 -13.68 -17.78
CA THR A 161 13.10 -12.21 -17.61
C THR A 161 11.99 -11.75 -16.66
N TYR A 162 10.98 -12.59 -16.40
CA TYR A 162 9.92 -12.34 -15.42
C TYR A 162 10.26 -12.82 -14.01
N ALA A 163 11.39 -13.53 -13.80
CA ALA A 163 11.71 -14.16 -12.52
C ALA A 163 11.81 -13.16 -11.36
N GLU A 164 12.39 -11.98 -11.59
CA GLU A 164 12.42 -10.89 -10.62
C GLU A 164 11.01 -10.44 -10.22
N ASN A 165 10.17 -10.14 -11.22
CA ASN A 165 8.78 -9.73 -10.98
C ASN A 165 7.98 -10.85 -10.30
N ALA A 166 8.15 -12.11 -10.72
CA ALA A 166 7.46 -13.25 -10.13
C ALA A 166 7.83 -13.45 -8.66
N SER A 167 9.12 -13.28 -8.33
CA SER A 167 9.60 -13.35 -6.94
C SER A 167 8.99 -12.25 -6.07
N TYR A 168 8.93 -11.03 -6.58
CA TYR A 168 8.29 -9.90 -5.90
C TYR A 168 6.79 -10.15 -5.66
N TRP A 169 6.05 -10.56 -6.69
CA TRP A 169 4.62 -10.79 -6.56
C TRP A 169 4.30 -11.97 -5.65
N MET A 170 5.13 -13.02 -5.65
CA MET A 170 4.98 -14.12 -4.69
C MET A 170 5.14 -13.62 -3.24
N ALA A 171 6.12 -12.75 -2.97
CA ALA A 171 6.30 -12.13 -1.67
C ALA A 171 5.08 -11.27 -1.27
N ASP A 172 4.52 -10.53 -2.23
CA ASP A 172 3.32 -9.71 -2.00
C ASP A 172 2.07 -10.56 -1.74
N CYS A 173 1.96 -11.77 -2.32
CA CYS A 173 0.87 -12.70 -1.99
C CYS A 173 0.95 -13.19 -0.54
N TYR A 174 2.14 -13.48 -0.03
CA TYR A 174 2.32 -13.77 1.41
C TYR A 174 1.91 -12.58 2.27
N PHE A 175 2.28 -11.36 1.86
CA PHE A 175 1.88 -10.14 2.56
C PHE A 175 0.35 -9.97 2.59
N LYS A 176 -0.32 -10.10 1.45
CA LYS A 176 -1.79 -10.01 1.33
C LYS A 176 -2.51 -11.09 2.15
N ARG A 177 -1.92 -12.26 2.27
CA ARG A 177 -2.43 -13.34 3.13
C ARG A 177 -2.28 -13.04 4.63
N GLY A 178 -1.50 -12.03 5.01
CA GLY A 178 -1.16 -11.72 6.40
C GLY A 178 -0.01 -12.54 6.96
N ASP A 179 0.63 -13.37 6.16
CA ASP A 179 1.85 -14.11 6.55
C ASP A 179 3.08 -13.20 6.42
N TYR A 180 3.12 -12.19 7.29
CA TYR A 180 4.16 -11.16 7.26
C TYR A 180 5.55 -11.72 7.54
N LYS A 181 5.67 -12.78 8.34
CA LYS A 181 6.97 -13.43 8.59
C LYS A 181 7.57 -13.99 7.30
N THR A 182 6.78 -14.74 6.55
CA THR A 182 7.22 -15.28 5.27
C THR A 182 7.41 -14.16 4.25
N ALA A 183 6.54 -13.15 4.22
CA ALA A 183 6.66 -12.01 3.34
C ALA A 183 8.00 -11.28 3.52
N VAL A 184 8.44 -11.02 4.77
CA VAL A 184 9.75 -10.42 5.08
C VAL A 184 10.88 -11.21 4.44
N LEU A 185 10.89 -12.54 4.59
CA LEU A 185 11.92 -13.40 4.03
C LEU A 185 11.90 -13.39 2.49
N ARG A 186 10.70 -13.44 1.89
CA ARG A 186 10.57 -13.47 0.44
C ARG A 186 10.92 -12.13 -0.21
N PHE A 187 10.63 -11.00 0.41
CA PHE A 187 11.10 -9.70 -0.05
C PHE A 187 12.61 -9.56 0.08
N ASP A 188 13.21 -10.09 1.14
CA ASP A 188 14.67 -10.15 1.29
C ASP A 188 15.31 -10.99 0.18
N ASP A 189 14.74 -12.15 -0.15
CA ASP A 189 15.18 -13.00 -1.27
C ASP A 189 15.19 -12.23 -2.62
N VAL A 190 14.20 -11.34 -2.85
CA VAL A 190 14.17 -10.50 -4.07
C VAL A 190 15.35 -9.55 -4.09
N VAL A 191 15.61 -8.83 -3.00
CA VAL A 191 16.72 -7.87 -2.92
C VAL A 191 18.06 -8.59 -3.04
N ALA A 192 18.22 -9.75 -2.38
CA ALA A 192 19.46 -10.52 -2.43
C ALA A 192 19.76 -11.09 -3.81
N ARG A 193 18.74 -11.55 -4.53
CA ARG A 193 18.89 -12.13 -5.87
C ARG A 193 19.03 -11.10 -6.99
N TYR A 194 18.32 -9.99 -6.85
CA TYR A 194 18.19 -8.96 -7.89
C TYR A 194 18.54 -7.56 -7.32
N PRO A 195 19.74 -7.35 -6.76
CA PRO A 195 20.07 -6.10 -6.06
C PRO A 195 20.03 -4.87 -6.97
N THR A 196 20.24 -5.02 -8.27
CA THR A 196 20.14 -3.96 -9.28
C THR A 196 18.82 -4.01 -10.05
N GLY A 197 17.92 -4.87 -9.66
CA GLY A 197 16.64 -5.09 -10.30
C GLY A 197 15.68 -3.93 -10.04
N LYS A 198 14.73 -3.76 -10.95
CA LYS A 198 13.70 -2.71 -10.85
C LYS A 198 12.78 -2.89 -9.63
N ARG A 199 12.64 -4.13 -9.14
CA ARG A 199 11.80 -4.48 -7.99
C ARG A 199 12.53 -4.43 -6.66
N ALA A 200 13.86 -4.33 -6.65
CA ALA A 200 14.62 -4.32 -5.40
C ALA A 200 14.20 -3.19 -4.43
N PRO A 201 14.05 -1.92 -4.85
CA PRO A 201 13.58 -0.87 -3.96
C PRO A 201 12.14 -1.09 -3.48
N ASP A 202 11.25 -1.59 -4.35
CA ASP A 202 9.88 -1.94 -3.96
C ASP A 202 9.87 -3.07 -2.92
N ALA A 203 10.67 -4.11 -3.14
CA ALA A 203 10.76 -5.26 -2.24
C ALA A 203 11.31 -4.87 -0.87
N LEU A 204 12.37 -4.07 -0.84
CA LEU A 204 12.97 -3.60 0.41
C LEU A 204 12.01 -2.69 1.21
N TYR A 205 11.28 -1.83 0.53
CA TYR A 205 10.23 -1.00 1.15
C TYR A 205 9.10 -1.87 1.73
N ARG A 206 8.59 -2.83 0.95
CA ARG A 206 7.56 -3.77 1.38
C ARG A 206 8.02 -4.69 2.52
N GLN A 207 9.32 -5.03 2.57
CA GLN A 207 9.91 -5.72 3.72
C GLN A 207 9.77 -4.89 5.00
N GLY A 208 10.05 -3.58 4.92
CA GLY A 208 9.83 -2.65 6.02
C GLY A 208 8.36 -2.61 6.49
N GLU A 209 7.42 -2.51 5.56
CA GLU A 209 5.98 -2.56 5.87
C GLU A 209 5.58 -3.89 6.53
N ALA A 210 6.05 -5.03 6.01
CA ALA A 210 5.78 -6.34 6.59
C ALA A 210 6.31 -6.46 8.03
N LEU A 211 7.48 -5.88 8.32
CA LEU A 211 8.04 -5.81 9.66
C LEU A 211 7.17 -4.97 10.61
N LEU A 212 6.60 -3.85 10.15
CA LEU A 212 5.67 -3.06 10.95
C LEU A 212 4.40 -3.83 11.29
N HIS A 213 3.88 -4.61 10.36
CA HIS A 213 2.73 -5.48 10.59
C HIS A 213 2.99 -6.61 11.60
N LEU A 214 4.24 -6.99 11.84
CA LEU A 214 4.60 -7.96 12.88
C LEU A 214 4.53 -7.37 14.30
N GLY A 215 4.38 -6.06 14.41
CA GLY A 215 4.16 -5.38 15.69
C GLY A 215 5.32 -4.49 16.15
N PRO A 216 5.15 -3.79 17.28
CA PRO A 216 6.06 -2.72 17.71
C PRO A 216 7.50 -3.20 18.00
N GLY A 217 7.69 -4.47 18.35
CA GLY A 217 9.02 -5.04 18.55
C GLY A 217 9.91 -5.05 17.29
N TYR A 218 9.32 -4.91 16.11
CA TYR A 218 10.01 -4.91 14.83
C TYR A 218 10.27 -3.51 14.26
N GLY A 219 9.85 -2.45 14.94
CA GLY A 219 10.01 -1.06 14.47
C GLY A 219 11.45 -0.70 14.10
N ARG A 220 12.45 -1.11 14.90
CA ARG A 220 13.87 -0.89 14.57
C ARG A 220 14.32 -1.63 13.30
N ALA A 221 13.82 -2.84 13.09
CA ALA A 221 14.13 -3.63 11.89
C ALA A 221 13.49 -2.99 10.65
N ALA A 222 12.23 -2.54 10.76
CA ALA A 222 11.55 -1.80 9.72
C ALA A 222 12.28 -0.50 9.36
N GLY A 223 12.73 0.26 10.38
CA GLY A 223 13.54 1.46 10.18
C GLY A 223 14.80 1.18 9.36
N LYS A 224 15.53 0.12 9.69
CA LYS A 224 16.72 -0.30 8.91
C LYS A 224 16.36 -0.64 7.46
N ALA A 225 15.24 -1.29 7.19
CA ALA A 225 14.82 -1.58 5.83
C ALA A 225 14.55 -0.28 5.06
N PHE A 226 13.85 0.68 5.65
CA PHE A 226 13.61 2.00 5.02
C PHE A 226 14.90 2.82 4.84
N GLU A 227 15.83 2.80 5.80
CA GLU A 227 17.15 3.42 5.66
C GLU A 227 17.91 2.85 4.47
N ARG A 228 17.90 1.53 4.31
CA ARG A 228 18.52 0.85 3.16
C ARG A 228 17.91 1.28 1.83
N VAL A 229 16.57 1.46 1.74
CA VAL A 229 15.93 1.98 0.52
C VAL A 229 16.54 3.32 0.13
N ILE A 230 16.73 4.22 1.10
CA ILE A 230 17.27 5.56 0.85
C ILE A 230 18.76 5.52 0.46
N GLN A 231 19.53 4.63 1.08
CA GLN A 231 20.98 4.52 0.86
C GLN A 231 21.33 3.75 -0.42
N GLU A 232 20.65 2.61 -0.67
CA GLU A 232 20.95 1.71 -1.77
C GLU A 232 20.22 2.11 -3.07
N TYR A 233 19.04 2.78 -2.95
CA TYR A 233 18.20 3.16 -4.07
C TYR A 233 17.69 4.60 -3.99
N PRO A 234 18.60 5.60 -3.88
CA PRO A 234 18.21 7.00 -3.63
C PRO A 234 17.33 7.61 -4.72
N ASP A 235 17.48 7.15 -5.97
CA ASP A 235 16.72 7.64 -7.12
C ASP A 235 15.40 6.89 -7.35
N SER A 236 15.06 5.93 -6.50
CA SER A 236 13.80 5.19 -6.60
C SER A 236 12.62 6.01 -6.11
N ALA A 237 11.42 5.73 -6.66
CA ALA A 237 10.17 6.30 -6.15
C ALA A 237 9.92 5.95 -4.67
N ARG A 238 10.54 4.89 -4.14
CA ARG A 238 10.40 4.46 -2.74
C ARG A 238 11.26 5.24 -1.75
N ALA A 239 12.31 5.92 -2.20
CA ALA A 239 13.17 6.68 -1.30
C ALA A 239 12.43 7.81 -0.54
N PRO A 240 11.60 8.67 -1.17
CA PRO A 240 10.82 9.66 -0.43
C PRO A 240 9.75 9.02 0.48
N GLU A 241 9.15 7.91 0.08
CA GLU A 241 8.19 7.18 0.91
C GLU A 241 8.87 6.58 2.15
N ALA A 242 10.05 6.00 1.99
CA ALA A 242 10.85 5.45 3.08
C ALA A 242 11.26 6.55 4.10
N LYS A 243 11.63 7.75 3.64
CA LYS A 243 11.89 8.90 4.52
C LYS A 243 10.69 9.23 5.40
N LYS A 244 9.50 9.27 4.79
CA LYS A 244 8.25 9.52 5.52
C LYS A 244 7.97 8.45 6.58
N GLN A 245 8.24 7.18 6.28
CA GLN A 245 8.08 6.10 7.25
C GLN A 245 9.06 6.22 8.43
N LEU A 246 10.31 6.63 8.17
CA LEU A 246 11.28 6.87 9.23
C LEU A 246 10.89 8.04 10.14
N GLU A 247 10.35 9.12 9.59
CA GLU A 247 9.83 10.25 10.37
C GLU A 247 8.69 9.80 11.31
N LEU A 248 7.79 8.96 10.81
CA LEU A 248 6.69 8.40 11.62
C LEU A 248 7.22 7.48 12.74
N LEU A 249 8.25 6.68 12.48
CA LEU A 249 8.87 5.79 13.47
C LEU A 249 9.69 6.55 14.52
N GLY A 250 10.27 7.70 14.16
CA GLY A 250 11.06 8.53 15.09
C GLY A 250 10.22 9.46 15.96
N SER A 251 8.95 9.65 15.65
CA SER A 251 8.02 10.54 16.38
C SER A 251 7.18 9.81 17.44
N GLY A 252 7.28 8.53 17.60
CA GLY A 252 6.59 7.67 18.57
C GLY A 252 7.54 7.03 19.54
#